data_7f686af5d06d10f2a81478547d41136e
#
_entry.id   7f686af5d06d10f2a81478547d41136e
#
_cell.length_a   1.000
_cell.length_b   1.000
_cell.length_c   1.000
_cell.angle_alpha   90.00
_cell.angle_beta   90.00
_cell.angle_gamma   90.00
#
_symmetry.space_group_name_H-M   'P 1'
#
loop_
_entity.id
_entity.type
_entity.pdbx_description
1 polymer ?
#
loop_
_entity_poly.entity_id
_entity_poly.type
_entity_poly.pdbx_seq_one_letter_code
_entity_poly.pdbx_strand_id
1 'polypeptide(L)'
;MRLNPPSKMAAGSVATCVALLVIGLPLTGFGSESDSVSAFRDKMAKWVQTRQIASEERADWLVEKETLEATRDLLRAERKDLRAQVKEFQETGAGADEERRELLLRRAEHQRTSAALAAQVADLEAQVLALAPQLPEPLQDRLELLLVQIPDDPEESKVPLGQRLMNVLGVLAQTEKWNSTATFVGETRDVGGSGQKVAVRTLYWGLAEAVYVDTNGEVAGIGRPTAEGWQFVDDPSLSADAQLLLDIYEGNVDTIAFVPIPIEMD
;
A
#
# COMPACT_ATOMS: atom_id res chain seq x y z
N MET A 1 2.84 20.48 -63.45
CA MET A 1 1.64 20.61 -64.32
C MET A 1 0.43 20.69 -63.40
N ARG A 2 -0.16 21.87 -63.45
CA ARG A 2 -1.46 22.39 -62.98
C ARG A 2 -2.23 21.68 -61.90
N LEU A 3 -2.37 22.43 -60.83
CA LEU A 3 -3.33 22.46 -59.73
C LEU A 3 -4.80 22.45 -60.19
N ASN A 4 -5.62 21.78 -59.42
CA ASN A 4 -7.01 22.19 -59.26
C ASN A 4 -7.51 21.90 -57.83
N PRO A 5 -8.15 22.83 -57.14
CA PRO A 5 -8.67 22.64 -55.81
C PRO A 5 -10.13 22.17 -55.80
N PRO A 6 -10.59 21.51 -54.76
CA PRO A 6 -12.00 21.16 -54.63
C PRO A 6 -12.80 22.18 -53.82
N SER A 7 -14.02 22.24 -54.26
CA SER A 7 -15.14 23.06 -53.89
C SER A 7 -15.58 23.03 -52.40
N LYS A 8 -16.05 24.18 -51.96
CA LYS A 8 -16.87 24.40 -50.77
C LYS A 8 -18.22 23.70 -50.88
N MET A 9 -18.63 23.01 -49.82
CA MET A 9 -20.04 22.70 -49.52
C MET A 9 -20.32 22.91 -48.07
N ALA A 10 -21.06 23.95 -47.81
CA ALA A 10 -22.42 24.05 -47.34
C ALA A 10 -22.62 23.65 -45.89
N ALA A 11 -22.81 24.72 -45.10
CA ALA A 11 -23.35 24.71 -43.74
C ALA A 11 -24.80 24.24 -43.73
N GLY A 12 -25.09 23.19 -43.00
CA GLY A 12 -26.43 22.75 -42.62
C GLY A 12 -26.75 23.22 -41.22
N SER A 13 -27.59 24.25 -41.14
CA SER A 13 -28.23 24.75 -39.92
C SER A 13 -29.23 23.72 -39.40
N VAL A 14 -29.02 23.25 -38.17
CA VAL A 14 -30.04 22.48 -37.46
C VAL A 14 -30.71 23.41 -36.45
N ALA A 15 -31.95 23.75 -36.76
CA ALA A 15 -32.81 24.56 -35.91
C ALA A 15 -33.19 23.81 -34.60
N THR A 16 -32.94 24.47 -33.50
CA THR A 16 -33.32 24.02 -32.16
C THR A 16 -34.78 24.37 -31.93
N CYS A 17 -35.67 23.38 -31.87
CA CYS A 17 -37.03 23.55 -31.33
C CYS A 17 -36.98 23.46 -29.79
N VAL A 18 -37.12 24.60 -29.14
CA VAL A 18 -37.42 24.70 -27.70
C VAL A 18 -38.95 24.63 -27.55
N ALA A 19 -39.45 23.52 -27.04
CA ALA A 19 -40.84 23.40 -26.63
C ALA A 19 -40.95 23.82 -25.15
N LEU A 20 -41.55 24.98 -24.90
CA LEU A 20 -41.97 25.49 -23.60
C LEU A 20 -43.25 24.76 -23.20
N LEU A 21 -43.15 23.87 -22.18
CA LEU A 21 -44.32 23.24 -21.57
C LEU A 21 -44.60 23.92 -20.22
N VAL A 22 -45.56 24.83 -20.23
CA VAL A 22 -46.14 25.46 -19.03
C VAL A 22 -47.11 24.47 -18.44
N ILE A 23 -46.79 23.91 -17.26
CA ILE A 23 -47.77 23.11 -16.50
C ILE A 23 -48.13 23.89 -15.24
N GLY A 24 -49.43 24.23 -15.18
CA GLY A 24 -50.06 24.94 -14.09
C GLY A 24 -50.08 24.14 -12.78
N LEU A 25 -49.92 24.86 -11.70
CA LEU A 25 -50.11 24.37 -10.33
C LEU A 25 -51.59 24.34 -9.97
N PRO A 26 -52.07 23.30 -9.29
CA PRO A 26 -53.20 23.43 -8.39
C PRO A 26 -52.74 23.57 -6.94
N LEU A 27 -53.15 24.66 -6.30
CA LEU A 27 -53.16 24.79 -4.84
C LEU A 27 -54.32 23.96 -4.30
N THR A 28 -54.03 22.96 -3.46
CA THR A 28 -55.02 22.50 -2.47
C THR A 28 -54.33 21.76 -1.31
N GLY A 29 -54.68 22.13 -0.08
CA GLY A 29 -54.80 21.23 1.05
C GLY A 29 -53.78 21.37 2.18
N PHE A 30 -54.10 22.16 3.20
CA PHE A 30 -53.57 22.09 4.56
C PHE A 30 -53.93 20.73 5.19
N GLY A 31 -52.94 19.90 5.47
CA GLY A 31 -53.08 18.65 6.19
C GLY A 31 -52.15 18.62 7.41
N SER A 32 -52.73 18.40 8.53
CA SER A 32 -52.28 17.99 9.87
C SER A 32 -50.79 17.98 10.23
N GLU A 33 -50.47 18.66 11.32
CA GLU A 33 -49.13 18.95 11.87
C GLU A 33 -48.32 17.71 12.36
N SER A 34 -48.95 16.58 12.60
CA SER A 34 -48.27 15.33 13.01
C SER A 34 -47.70 14.52 11.83
N ASP A 35 -48.29 14.62 10.64
CA ASP A 35 -47.75 14.02 9.39
C ASP A 35 -46.56 14.79 8.82
N SER A 36 -46.40 16.06 9.21
CA SER A 36 -45.33 16.91 8.69
C SER A 36 -43.94 16.49 9.19
N VAL A 37 -43.85 16.02 10.45
CA VAL A 37 -42.54 15.62 11.05
C VAL A 37 -42.08 14.28 10.53
N SER A 38 -42.97 13.31 10.33
CA SER A 38 -42.63 12.02 9.71
C SER A 38 -42.28 12.20 8.24
N ALA A 39 -43.08 12.98 7.51
CA ALA A 39 -42.76 13.33 6.12
C ALA A 39 -41.48 14.14 5.96
N PHE A 40 -41.13 14.97 6.94
CA PHE A 40 -39.83 15.67 6.96
C PHE A 40 -38.68 14.71 7.20
N ARG A 41 -38.79 13.77 8.16
CA ARG A 41 -37.77 12.71 8.40
C ARG A 41 -37.56 11.83 7.18
N ASP A 42 -38.65 11.43 6.52
CA ASP A 42 -38.57 10.63 5.30
C ASP A 42 -37.92 11.40 4.13
N LYS A 43 -38.22 12.69 4.02
CA LYS A 43 -37.56 13.57 3.03
C LYS A 43 -36.08 13.76 3.34
N MET A 44 -35.74 13.95 4.63
CA MET A 44 -34.35 14.04 5.07
C MET A 44 -33.57 12.74 4.82
N ALA A 45 -34.16 11.59 5.15
CA ALA A 45 -33.57 10.28 4.88
C ALA A 45 -33.33 10.07 3.38
N LYS A 46 -34.37 10.38 2.57
CA LYS A 46 -34.25 10.34 1.10
C LYS A 46 -33.23 11.34 0.57
N TRP A 47 -33.16 12.53 1.16
CA TRP A 47 -32.17 13.54 0.77
C TRP A 47 -30.74 13.08 1.10
N VAL A 48 -30.51 12.51 2.31
CA VAL A 48 -29.21 11.93 2.70
C VAL A 48 -28.84 10.78 1.77
N GLN A 49 -29.79 9.88 1.52
CA GLN A 49 -29.58 8.75 0.61
C GLN A 49 -29.26 9.22 -0.82
N THR A 50 -29.99 10.21 -1.32
CA THR A 50 -29.73 10.80 -2.65
C THR A 50 -28.36 11.48 -2.69
N ARG A 51 -27.98 12.17 -1.59
CA ARG A 51 -26.65 12.79 -1.48
C ARG A 51 -25.54 11.74 -1.46
N GLN A 52 -25.80 10.63 -0.76
CA GLN A 52 -24.83 9.53 -0.67
C GLN A 52 -24.65 8.85 -2.03
N ILE A 53 -25.77 8.50 -2.70
CA ILE A 53 -25.75 7.95 -4.06
C ILE A 53 -25.07 8.95 -5.03
N ALA A 54 -25.43 10.22 -4.96
CA ALA A 54 -24.81 11.24 -5.82
C ALA A 54 -23.30 11.45 -5.52
N SER A 55 -22.86 11.20 -4.28
CA SER A 55 -21.43 11.23 -3.92
C SER A 55 -20.70 10.02 -4.44
N GLU A 56 -21.31 8.83 -4.29
CA GLU A 56 -20.76 7.57 -4.83
C GLU A 56 -20.70 7.61 -6.36
N GLU A 57 -21.81 7.99 -7.00
CA GLU A 57 -21.84 8.15 -8.47
C GLU A 57 -20.85 9.22 -8.97
N ARG A 58 -20.64 10.30 -8.17
CA ARG A 58 -19.65 11.32 -8.56
C ARG A 58 -18.23 10.83 -8.40
N ALA A 59 -17.95 10.03 -7.35
CA ALA A 59 -16.64 9.40 -7.17
C ALA A 59 -16.37 8.38 -8.29
N ASP A 60 -17.36 7.51 -8.56
CA ASP A 60 -17.28 6.51 -9.63
C ASP A 60 -17.11 7.19 -11.00
N TRP A 61 -17.87 8.26 -11.24
CA TRP A 61 -17.75 9.04 -12.47
C TRP A 61 -16.37 9.69 -12.64
N LEU A 62 -15.75 10.18 -11.54
CA LEU A 62 -14.40 10.74 -11.62
C LEU A 62 -13.36 9.68 -12.01
N VAL A 63 -13.45 8.47 -11.43
CA VAL A 63 -12.57 7.36 -11.76
C VAL A 63 -12.81 6.88 -13.20
N GLU A 64 -14.08 6.75 -13.60
CA GLU A 64 -14.44 6.37 -14.97
C GLU A 64 -13.99 7.43 -15.99
N LYS A 65 -14.18 8.71 -15.68
CA LYS A 65 -13.71 9.82 -16.51
C LYS A 65 -12.20 9.78 -16.71
N GLU A 66 -11.41 9.60 -15.63
CA GLU A 66 -9.94 9.54 -15.71
C GLU A 66 -9.51 8.35 -16.58
N THR A 67 -10.14 7.18 -16.40
CA THR A 67 -9.90 5.98 -17.21
C THR A 67 -10.25 6.21 -18.69
N LEU A 68 -11.38 6.86 -18.96
CA LEU A 68 -11.83 7.20 -20.30
C LEU A 68 -10.93 8.26 -20.98
N GLU A 69 -10.46 9.25 -20.20
CA GLU A 69 -9.51 10.26 -20.70
C GLU A 69 -8.16 9.62 -21.05
N ALA A 70 -7.63 8.73 -20.20
CA ALA A 70 -6.42 7.96 -20.50
C ALA A 70 -6.61 7.04 -21.71
N THR A 71 -7.75 6.35 -21.78
CA THR A 71 -8.11 5.50 -22.91
C THR A 71 -8.25 6.31 -24.21
N ARG A 72 -8.89 7.50 -24.12
CA ARG A 72 -9.02 8.43 -25.27
C ARG A 72 -7.66 8.88 -25.80
N ASP A 73 -6.76 9.22 -24.86
CA ASP A 73 -5.44 9.72 -25.25
C ASP A 73 -4.55 8.58 -25.80
N LEU A 74 -4.69 7.36 -25.25
CA LEU A 74 -4.08 6.15 -25.79
C LEU A 74 -4.60 5.88 -27.23
N LEU A 75 -5.93 5.90 -27.42
CA LEU A 75 -6.53 5.70 -28.75
C LEU A 75 -6.17 6.80 -29.76
N ARG A 76 -5.94 8.02 -29.26
CA ARG A 76 -5.47 9.13 -30.13
C ARG A 76 -4.01 8.92 -30.55
N ALA A 77 -3.15 8.46 -29.63
CA ALA A 77 -1.77 8.12 -29.93
C ALA A 77 -1.71 6.96 -30.92
N GLU A 78 -2.47 5.89 -30.64
CA GLU A 78 -2.56 4.73 -31.51
C GLU A 78 -3.05 5.11 -32.91
N ARG A 79 -4.07 5.98 -32.99
CA ARG A 79 -4.56 6.47 -34.31
C ARG A 79 -3.50 7.29 -35.06
N LYS A 80 -2.68 8.07 -34.32
CA LYS A 80 -1.59 8.85 -34.93
C LYS A 80 -0.53 7.91 -35.49
N ASP A 81 -0.17 6.89 -34.73
CA ASP A 81 0.84 5.90 -35.12
C ASP A 81 0.37 5.03 -36.32
N LEU A 82 -0.89 4.58 -36.27
CA LEU A 82 -1.49 3.86 -37.38
C LEU A 82 -1.49 4.65 -38.68
N ARG A 83 -1.73 5.97 -38.61
CA ARG A 83 -1.68 6.83 -39.79
C ARG A 83 -0.26 6.99 -40.36
N ALA A 84 0.74 7.09 -39.48
CA ALA A 84 2.13 7.15 -39.90
C ALA A 84 2.54 5.86 -40.62
N GLN A 85 2.13 4.72 -40.09
CA GLN A 85 2.41 3.40 -40.66
C GLN A 85 1.68 3.15 -41.99
N VAL A 86 0.41 3.51 -42.06
CA VAL A 86 -0.34 3.43 -43.35
C VAL A 86 0.37 4.23 -44.45
N LYS A 87 0.93 5.39 -44.05
CA LYS A 87 1.71 6.21 -44.98
C LYS A 87 3.02 5.52 -45.38
N GLU A 88 3.73 4.94 -44.41
CA GLU A 88 4.96 4.19 -44.67
C GLU A 88 4.72 2.89 -45.46
N PHE A 89 3.59 2.19 -45.15
CA PHE A 89 3.13 1.06 -45.93
C PHE A 89 2.86 1.42 -47.44
N GLN A 90 2.30 2.61 -47.65
CA GLN A 90 2.07 3.11 -49.01
C GLN A 90 3.38 3.47 -49.72
N GLU A 91 4.42 3.80 -48.98
CA GLU A 91 5.73 4.21 -49.54
C GLU A 91 6.70 3.04 -49.70
N THR A 92 6.68 2.04 -48.85
CA THR A 92 7.71 0.98 -48.77
C THR A 92 7.22 -0.46 -48.90
N GLY A 93 5.91 -0.73 -48.81
CA GLY A 93 5.30 -2.03 -49.14
C GLY A 93 5.78 -3.22 -48.32
N ALA A 94 5.60 -3.23 -47.00
CA ALA A 94 6.36 -4.19 -46.23
C ALA A 94 5.58 -4.95 -45.14
N GLY A 95 5.64 -6.28 -45.15
CA GLY A 95 5.28 -7.16 -44.04
C GLY A 95 6.19 -7.01 -42.80
N ALA A 96 7.43 -6.53 -42.97
CA ALA A 96 8.37 -6.29 -41.90
C ALA A 96 7.96 -5.12 -40.96
N ASP A 97 7.19 -4.15 -41.48
CA ASP A 97 6.73 -3.01 -40.70
C ASP A 97 5.59 -3.36 -39.74
N GLU A 98 4.80 -4.39 -40.05
CA GLU A 98 3.76 -4.92 -39.15
C GLU A 98 4.36 -5.56 -37.91
N GLU A 99 5.38 -6.40 -38.08
CA GLU A 99 6.11 -7.04 -36.95
C GLU A 99 6.82 -6.01 -36.07
N ARG A 100 7.48 -5.03 -36.73
CA ARG A 100 8.14 -3.94 -36.03
C ARG A 100 7.16 -3.10 -35.21
N ARG A 101 5.99 -2.85 -35.70
CA ARG A 101 4.93 -2.13 -34.99
C ARG A 101 4.47 -2.88 -33.76
N GLU A 102 4.20 -4.17 -33.88
CA GLU A 102 3.77 -4.99 -32.75
C GLU A 102 4.82 -5.00 -31.64
N LEU A 103 6.09 -5.13 -32.01
CA LEU A 103 7.21 -5.07 -31.08
C LEU A 103 7.33 -3.70 -30.39
N LEU A 104 7.10 -2.60 -31.13
CA LEU A 104 7.13 -1.26 -30.55
C LEU A 104 5.97 -1.01 -29.58
N LEU A 105 4.77 -1.48 -29.90
CA LEU A 105 3.61 -1.38 -29.02
C LEU A 105 3.82 -2.21 -27.74
N ARG A 106 4.27 -3.45 -27.87
CA ARG A 106 4.62 -4.31 -26.71
C ARG A 106 5.71 -3.67 -25.85
N ARG A 107 6.74 -3.11 -26.50
CA ARG A 107 7.79 -2.40 -25.77
C ARG A 107 7.26 -1.19 -25.01
N ALA A 108 6.39 -0.38 -25.63
CA ALA A 108 5.80 0.78 -24.96
C ALA A 108 4.89 0.39 -23.79
N GLU A 109 4.11 -0.67 -23.94
CA GLU A 109 3.27 -1.23 -22.88
C GLU A 109 4.12 -1.80 -21.74
N HIS A 110 5.13 -2.59 -22.07
CA HIS A 110 6.08 -3.11 -21.07
C HIS A 110 6.82 -1.99 -20.33
N GLN A 111 7.22 -0.94 -21.03
CA GLN A 111 7.88 0.21 -20.39
C GLN A 111 6.95 0.95 -19.43
N ARG A 112 5.68 1.16 -19.79
CA ARG A 112 4.68 1.79 -18.89
C ARG A 112 4.40 0.93 -17.67
N THR A 113 4.17 -0.36 -17.89
CA THR A 113 3.93 -1.30 -16.79
C THR A 113 5.14 -1.41 -15.87
N SER A 114 6.34 -1.51 -16.46
CA SER A 114 7.58 -1.55 -15.70
C SER A 114 7.82 -0.27 -14.89
N ALA A 115 7.53 0.90 -15.47
CA ALA A 115 7.65 2.17 -14.76
C ALA A 115 6.64 2.28 -13.59
N ALA A 116 5.39 1.85 -13.80
CA ALA A 116 4.38 1.82 -12.74
C ALA A 116 4.77 0.86 -11.61
N LEU A 117 5.25 -0.34 -11.96
CA LEU A 117 5.75 -1.31 -10.99
C LEU A 117 7.01 -0.80 -10.27
N ALA A 118 7.91 -0.12 -10.98
CA ALA A 118 9.11 0.45 -10.38
C ALA A 118 8.77 1.50 -9.32
N ALA A 119 7.77 2.34 -9.59
CA ALA A 119 7.28 3.31 -8.61
C ALA A 119 6.68 2.64 -7.37
N GLN A 120 5.87 1.59 -7.56
CA GLN A 120 5.31 0.83 -6.43
C GLN A 120 6.37 0.10 -5.62
N VAL A 121 7.36 -0.49 -6.28
CA VAL A 121 8.47 -1.15 -5.59
C VAL A 121 9.30 -0.14 -4.80
N ALA A 122 9.57 1.04 -5.37
CA ALA A 122 10.28 2.12 -4.68
C ALA A 122 9.53 2.61 -3.43
N ASP A 123 8.21 2.72 -3.51
CA ASP A 123 7.39 3.07 -2.36
C ASP A 123 7.43 1.99 -1.26
N LEU A 124 7.36 0.71 -1.64
CA LEU A 124 7.52 -0.40 -0.70
C LEU A 124 8.92 -0.45 -0.08
N GLU A 125 9.98 -0.20 -0.86
CA GLU A 125 11.35 -0.10 -0.36
C GLU A 125 11.48 1.00 0.69
N ALA A 126 10.93 2.19 0.41
CA ALA A 126 10.94 3.30 1.35
C ALA A 126 10.18 2.97 2.65
N GLN A 127 9.03 2.30 2.55
CA GLN A 127 8.27 1.85 3.72
C GLN A 127 9.04 0.82 4.54
N VAL A 128 9.67 -0.16 3.89
CA VAL A 128 10.50 -1.17 4.57
C VAL A 128 11.68 -0.55 5.27
N LEU A 129 12.40 0.38 4.62
CA LEU A 129 13.52 1.09 5.24
C LEU A 129 13.08 1.96 6.41
N ALA A 130 11.90 2.57 6.34
CA ALA A 130 11.35 3.36 7.45
C ALA A 130 10.92 2.49 8.65
N LEU A 131 10.49 1.25 8.40
CA LEU A 131 10.09 0.30 9.44
C LEU A 131 11.28 -0.48 10.02
N ALA A 132 12.38 -0.62 9.27
CA ALA A 132 13.53 -1.42 9.70
C ALA A 132 14.08 -1.03 11.09
N PRO A 133 14.20 0.26 11.46
CA PRO A 133 14.66 0.65 12.79
C PRO A 133 13.71 0.27 13.93
N GLN A 134 12.43 0.00 13.61
CA GLN A 134 11.41 -0.40 14.61
C GLN A 134 11.42 -1.91 14.89
N LEU A 135 12.17 -2.68 14.12
CA LEU A 135 12.31 -4.13 14.32
C LEU A 135 13.28 -4.42 15.48
N PRO A 136 13.15 -5.59 16.14
CA PRO A 136 14.13 -6.02 17.15
C PRO A 136 15.53 -6.18 16.54
N GLU A 137 16.57 -5.80 17.30
CA GLU A 137 17.96 -5.86 16.84
C GLU A 137 18.35 -7.23 16.25
N PRO A 138 18.02 -8.38 16.87
CA PRO A 138 18.36 -9.69 16.27
C PRO A 138 17.64 -10.00 14.96
N LEU A 139 16.52 -9.37 14.70
CA LEU A 139 15.84 -9.46 13.42
C LEU A 139 16.50 -8.54 12.40
N GLN A 140 16.89 -7.32 12.80
CA GLN A 140 17.63 -6.40 11.95
C GLN A 140 18.93 -7.05 11.44
N ASP A 141 19.70 -7.70 12.32
CA ASP A 141 20.92 -8.43 11.97
C ASP A 141 20.67 -9.53 10.93
N ARG A 142 19.55 -10.27 11.07
CA ARG A 142 19.15 -11.29 10.08
C ARG A 142 18.74 -10.70 8.74
N LEU A 143 18.19 -9.49 8.76
CA LEU A 143 17.72 -8.79 7.57
C LEU A 143 18.81 -7.93 6.92
N GLU A 144 19.93 -7.71 7.58
CA GLU A 144 21.00 -6.80 7.16
C GLU A 144 21.39 -7.02 5.68
N LEU A 145 21.64 -8.28 5.29
CA LEU A 145 22.01 -8.61 3.91
C LEU A 145 20.93 -8.28 2.87
N LEU A 146 19.66 -8.31 3.26
CA LEU A 146 18.54 -7.95 2.38
C LEU A 146 18.33 -6.44 2.36
N LEU A 147 18.46 -5.79 3.52
CA LEU A 147 18.31 -4.33 3.65
C LEU A 147 19.41 -3.58 2.89
N VAL A 148 20.65 -4.04 2.96
CA VAL A 148 21.79 -3.47 2.21
C VAL A 148 21.60 -3.58 0.69
N GLN A 149 20.81 -4.56 0.22
CA GLN A 149 20.50 -4.71 -1.20
C GLN A 149 19.37 -3.81 -1.69
N ILE A 150 18.66 -3.15 -0.78
CA ILE A 150 17.65 -2.14 -1.12
C ILE A 150 18.41 -0.83 -1.45
N PRO A 151 18.22 -0.26 -2.64
CA PRO A 151 18.93 0.95 -3.02
C PRO A 151 18.41 2.17 -2.28
N ASP A 152 19.30 3.05 -1.84
CA ASP A 152 18.94 4.35 -1.27
C ASP A 152 18.27 5.27 -2.31
N ASP A 153 18.74 5.20 -3.57
CA ASP A 153 18.14 5.89 -4.69
C ASP A 153 17.57 4.86 -5.71
N PRO A 154 16.23 4.70 -5.74
CA PRO A 154 15.56 3.81 -6.65
C PRO A 154 15.73 4.14 -8.14
N GLU A 155 16.00 5.43 -8.49
CA GLU A 155 16.12 5.89 -9.88
C GLU A 155 17.52 5.61 -10.45
N GLU A 156 18.56 5.67 -9.63
CA GLU A 156 19.94 5.38 -10.02
C GLU A 156 20.31 3.90 -9.91
N SER A 157 19.42 3.08 -9.37
CA SER A 157 19.65 1.66 -9.12
C SER A 157 19.85 0.87 -10.41
N LYS A 158 20.96 0.14 -10.48
CA LYS A 158 21.27 -0.82 -11.55
C LYS A 158 20.71 -2.22 -11.28
N VAL A 159 20.10 -2.43 -10.11
CA VAL A 159 19.53 -3.71 -9.72
C VAL A 159 18.22 -3.94 -10.50
N PRO A 160 18.06 -5.11 -11.14
CA PRO A 160 16.82 -5.44 -11.84
C PRO A 160 15.59 -5.34 -10.94
N LEU A 161 14.49 -4.78 -11.46
CA LEU A 161 13.25 -4.58 -10.72
C LEU A 161 12.75 -5.85 -10.01
N GLY A 162 12.85 -7.00 -10.70
CA GLY A 162 12.48 -8.30 -10.11
C GLY A 162 13.31 -8.66 -8.87
N GLN A 163 14.61 -8.35 -8.88
CA GLN A 163 15.47 -8.57 -7.72
C GLN A 163 15.13 -7.63 -6.57
N ARG A 164 14.86 -6.36 -6.85
CA ARG A 164 14.43 -5.38 -5.85
C ARG A 164 13.14 -5.84 -5.16
N LEU A 165 12.15 -6.25 -5.94
CA LEU A 165 10.90 -6.81 -5.41
C LEU A 165 11.16 -8.06 -4.55
N MET A 166 12.04 -8.96 -4.98
CA MET A 166 12.38 -10.17 -4.21
C MET A 166 13.08 -9.84 -2.90
N ASN A 167 13.90 -8.80 -2.85
CA ASN A 167 14.52 -8.34 -1.61
C ASN A 167 13.47 -7.82 -0.62
N VAL A 168 12.54 -6.97 -1.07
CA VAL A 168 11.41 -6.48 -0.26
C VAL A 168 10.55 -7.65 0.26
N LEU A 169 10.17 -8.57 -0.62
CA LEU A 169 9.40 -9.75 -0.23
C LEU A 169 10.17 -10.65 0.74
N GLY A 170 11.48 -10.75 0.58
CA GLY A 170 12.36 -11.47 1.50
C GLY A 170 12.35 -10.87 2.91
N VAL A 171 12.44 -9.53 3.01
CA VAL A 171 12.33 -8.82 4.29
C VAL A 171 10.97 -9.07 4.92
N LEU A 172 9.89 -8.86 4.17
CA LEU A 172 8.52 -9.05 4.68
C LEU A 172 8.27 -10.51 5.12
N ALA A 173 8.71 -11.49 4.35
CA ALA A 173 8.54 -12.91 4.69
C ALA A 173 9.32 -13.30 5.95
N GLN A 174 10.53 -12.78 6.15
CA GLN A 174 11.29 -13.03 7.37
C GLN A 174 10.69 -12.33 8.58
N THR A 175 10.20 -11.11 8.40
CA THR A 175 9.49 -10.35 9.43
C THR A 175 8.19 -11.05 9.83
N GLU A 176 7.41 -11.54 8.87
CA GLU A 176 6.19 -12.32 9.12
C GLU A 176 6.50 -13.64 9.85
N LYS A 177 7.55 -14.34 9.42
CA LYS A 177 7.99 -15.55 10.10
C LYS A 177 8.39 -15.26 11.55
N TRP A 178 9.10 -14.17 11.78
CA TRP A 178 9.47 -13.74 13.13
C TRP A 178 8.22 -13.42 13.95
N ASN A 179 7.31 -12.64 13.38
CA ASN A 179 6.07 -12.25 14.06
C ASN A 179 5.16 -13.42 14.42
N SER A 180 5.21 -14.50 13.67
CA SER A 180 4.40 -15.71 13.91
C SER A 180 5.01 -16.71 14.89
N THR A 181 6.21 -16.43 15.41
CA THR A 181 6.93 -17.37 16.29
C THR A 181 7.44 -16.69 17.56
N ALA A 182 7.54 -17.46 18.64
CA ALA A 182 8.37 -17.08 19.76
C ALA A 182 9.84 -17.36 19.41
N THR A 183 10.71 -16.36 19.58
CA THR A 183 12.13 -16.47 19.21
C THR A 183 13.01 -16.19 20.41
N PHE A 184 13.82 -17.18 20.77
CA PHE A 184 14.82 -17.06 21.82
C PHE A 184 16.14 -16.54 21.26
N VAL A 185 16.75 -15.57 21.95
CA VAL A 185 18.05 -14.98 21.57
C VAL A 185 18.87 -14.68 22.83
N GLY A 186 20.15 -15.05 22.81
CA GLY A 186 21.12 -14.56 23.79
C GLY A 186 21.69 -13.21 23.32
N GLU A 187 21.55 -12.20 24.12
CA GLU A 187 21.96 -10.83 23.79
C GLU A 187 22.83 -10.22 24.88
N THR A 188 23.43 -9.09 24.57
CA THR A 188 24.18 -8.29 25.54
C THR A 188 23.52 -6.91 25.62
N ARG A 189 23.01 -6.55 26.79
CA ARG A 189 22.28 -5.29 27.01
C ARG A 189 22.95 -4.40 28.06
N ASP A 190 22.76 -3.09 27.89
CA ASP A 190 23.06 -2.11 28.92
C ASP A 190 21.85 -2.04 29.87
N VAL A 191 22.04 -2.47 31.08
CA VAL A 191 21.02 -2.53 32.11
C VAL A 191 21.16 -1.35 33.06
N GLY A 192 20.05 -0.68 33.31
CA GLY A 192 20.02 0.48 34.23
C GLY A 192 20.72 1.72 33.73
N GLY A 193 21.07 1.81 32.42
CA GLY A 193 21.75 2.99 31.85
C GLY A 193 23.14 3.27 32.42
N SER A 194 23.76 2.27 33.03
CA SER A 194 25.06 2.39 33.70
C SER A 194 26.24 2.23 32.75
N GLY A 195 25.99 1.88 31.46
CA GLY A 195 27.01 1.53 30.50
C GLY A 195 27.64 0.14 30.73
N GLN A 196 27.15 -0.60 31.70
CA GLN A 196 27.60 -1.96 31.96
C GLN A 196 26.79 -2.95 31.13
N LYS A 197 27.44 -3.60 30.18
CA LYS A 197 26.83 -4.61 29.32
C LYS A 197 26.72 -5.95 30.06
N VAL A 198 25.51 -6.46 30.20
CA VAL A 198 25.18 -7.74 30.84
C VAL A 198 24.65 -8.70 29.74
N ALA A 199 25.08 -9.97 29.84
CA ALA A 199 24.53 -11.02 28.96
C ALA A 199 23.13 -11.40 29.51
N VAL A 200 22.14 -11.30 28.59
CA VAL A 200 20.75 -11.60 28.92
C VAL A 200 20.21 -12.65 27.95
N ARG A 201 19.24 -13.42 28.41
CA ARG A 201 18.43 -14.33 27.63
C ARG A 201 17.11 -13.60 27.34
N THR A 202 16.75 -13.45 26.07
CA THR A 202 15.54 -12.75 25.65
C THR A 202 14.64 -13.67 24.85
N LEU A 203 13.37 -13.71 25.19
CA LEU A 203 12.32 -14.37 24.43
C LEU A 203 11.42 -13.31 23.80
N TYR A 204 11.38 -13.27 22.49
CA TYR A 204 10.52 -12.40 21.71
C TYR A 204 9.23 -13.12 21.33
N TRP A 205 8.08 -12.55 21.62
CA TRP A 205 6.78 -12.95 21.08
C TRP A 205 6.46 -12.16 19.82
N GLY A 206 7.02 -12.64 18.73
CA GLY A 206 6.91 -11.94 17.45
C GLY A 206 7.44 -10.51 17.54
N LEU A 207 6.64 -9.57 17.09
CA LEU A 207 6.93 -8.13 17.14
C LEU A 207 6.15 -7.41 18.25
N ALA A 208 5.42 -8.12 19.10
CA ALA A 208 4.56 -7.51 20.08
C ALA A 208 5.32 -7.17 21.38
N GLU A 209 6.06 -8.13 21.91
CA GLU A 209 6.70 -7.99 23.21
C GLU A 209 7.91 -8.92 23.34
N ALA A 210 8.83 -8.57 24.21
CA ALA A 210 9.94 -9.42 24.59
C ALA A 210 10.11 -9.44 26.11
N VAL A 211 10.55 -10.57 26.64
CA VAL A 211 10.92 -10.72 28.04
C VAL A 211 12.37 -11.13 28.11
N TYR A 212 13.12 -10.48 28.98
CA TYR A 212 14.52 -10.83 29.18
C TYR A 212 14.87 -11.05 30.67
N VAL A 213 15.88 -11.86 30.87
CA VAL A 213 16.49 -12.06 32.17
C VAL A 213 17.99 -12.29 32.01
N ASP A 214 18.78 -11.81 32.94
CA ASP A 214 20.21 -12.10 32.97
C ASP A 214 20.49 -13.54 33.43
N THR A 215 21.73 -13.98 33.29
CA THR A 215 22.14 -15.36 33.64
C THR A 215 22.00 -15.66 35.14
N ASN A 216 22.05 -14.63 35.95
CA ASN A 216 21.99 -14.77 37.41
C ASN A 216 20.57 -14.63 37.99
N GLY A 217 19.62 -14.16 37.17
CA GLY A 217 18.26 -13.84 37.61
C GLY A 217 18.17 -12.57 38.47
N GLU A 218 19.16 -11.69 38.41
CA GLU A 218 19.15 -10.43 39.17
C GLU A 218 18.50 -9.29 38.40
N VAL A 219 18.56 -9.37 37.07
CA VAL A 219 18.03 -8.36 36.13
C VAL A 219 17.03 -9.00 35.20
N ALA A 220 15.84 -8.45 35.17
CA ALA A 220 14.78 -8.84 34.25
C ALA A 220 14.00 -7.63 33.79
N GLY A 221 13.26 -7.78 32.72
CA GLY A 221 12.38 -6.73 32.24
C GLY A 221 11.66 -7.11 30.95
N ILE A 222 10.98 -6.11 30.41
CA ILE A 222 10.12 -6.24 29.24
C ILE A 222 10.61 -5.29 28.15
N GLY A 223 10.65 -5.79 26.91
CA GLY A 223 10.90 -5.01 25.71
C GLY A 223 9.63 -4.82 24.90
N ARG A 224 9.40 -3.61 24.40
CA ARG A 224 8.26 -3.27 23.58
C ARG A 224 8.67 -2.45 22.36
N PRO A 225 7.99 -2.62 21.22
CA PRO A 225 8.21 -1.77 20.05
C PRO A 225 7.69 -0.36 20.32
N THR A 226 8.46 0.64 19.90
CA THR A 226 8.04 2.05 19.87
C THR A 226 8.32 2.63 18.49
N ALA A 227 7.81 3.83 18.23
CA ALA A 227 8.07 4.52 16.96
C ALA A 227 9.58 4.78 16.70
N GLU A 228 10.38 4.81 17.79
CA GLU A 228 11.83 5.07 17.73
C GLU A 228 12.67 3.78 17.78
N GLY A 229 12.02 2.62 17.84
CA GLY A 229 12.66 1.31 17.97
C GLY A 229 12.22 0.57 19.22
N TRP A 230 12.86 -0.55 19.52
CA TRP A 230 12.54 -1.34 20.71
C TRP A 230 13.07 -0.66 21.98
N GLN A 231 12.20 -0.50 22.95
CA GLN A 231 12.56 0.01 24.28
C GLN A 231 12.41 -1.10 25.30
N PHE A 232 13.39 -1.20 26.18
CA PHE A 232 13.45 -2.20 27.24
C PHE A 232 13.37 -1.49 28.57
N VAL A 233 12.45 -1.96 29.42
CA VAL A 233 12.23 -1.44 30.75
C VAL A 233 12.61 -2.52 31.77
N ASP A 234 13.51 -2.18 32.66
CA ASP A 234 13.94 -3.07 33.70
C ASP A 234 12.82 -3.22 34.74
N ASP A 235 12.46 -4.44 35.07
CA ASP A 235 11.53 -4.79 36.15
C ASP A 235 12.07 -6.01 36.89
N PRO A 236 12.83 -5.80 37.99
CA PRO A 236 13.39 -6.89 38.76
C PRO A 236 12.32 -7.80 39.41
N SER A 237 11.08 -7.31 39.55
CA SER A 237 10.00 -8.11 40.10
C SER A 237 9.61 -9.30 39.25
N LEU A 238 9.89 -9.21 37.95
CA LEU A 238 9.61 -10.25 36.94
C LEU A 238 10.71 -11.32 36.85
N SER A 239 11.80 -11.17 37.55
CA SER A 239 13.00 -12.00 37.42
C SER A 239 12.71 -13.49 37.59
N ALA A 240 11.97 -13.89 38.60
CA ALA A 240 11.63 -15.30 38.83
C ALA A 240 10.71 -15.86 37.77
N ASP A 241 9.73 -15.07 37.30
CA ASP A 241 8.77 -15.48 36.29
C ASP A 241 9.44 -15.52 34.91
N ALA A 242 10.26 -14.54 34.58
CA ALA A 242 11.03 -14.50 33.33
C ALA A 242 12.01 -15.67 33.23
N GLN A 243 12.71 -15.99 34.33
CA GLN A 243 13.62 -17.13 34.40
C GLN A 243 12.87 -18.46 34.18
N LEU A 244 11.77 -18.65 34.93
CA LEU A 244 10.93 -19.84 34.76
C LEU A 244 10.42 -20.03 33.35
N LEU A 245 9.94 -18.93 32.72
CA LEU A 245 9.45 -18.92 31.37
C LEU A 245 10.52 -19.36 30.37
N LEU A 246 11.72 -18.78 30.46
CA LEU A 246 12.83 -19.09 29.58
C LEU A 246 13.34 -20.52 29.79
N ASP A 247 13.40 -20.98 31.01
CA ASP A 247 13.81 -22.36 31.34
C ASP A 247 12.80 -23.39 30.84
N ILE A 248 11.49 -23.09 30.83
CA ILE A 248 10.45 -23.93 30.22
C ILE A 248 10.61 -23.91 28.70
N TYR A 249 10.83 -22.73 28.10
CA TYR A 249 11.00 -22.62 26.65
C TYR A 249 12.25 -23.37 26.12
N GLU A 250 13.34 -23.30 26.87
CA GLU A 250 14.58 -24.04 26.58
C GLU A 250 14.49 -25.54 26.87
N GLY A 251 13.42 -25.98 27.55
CA GLY A 251 13.25 -27.38 27.96
C GLY A 251 14.11 -27.80 29.14
N ASN A 252 14.63 -26.83 29.89
CA ASN A 252 15.41 -27.09 31.14
C ASN A 252 14.51 -27.52 32.28
N VAL A 253 13.23 -27.16 32.20
CA VAL A 253 12.20 -27.51 33.19
C VAL A 253 11.04 -28.18 32.47
N ASP A 254 10.79 -29.46 32.75
CA ASP A 254 9.70 -30.24 32.21
C ASP A 254 8.43 -30.09 33.05
N THR A 255 7.87 -28.87 33.05
CA THR A 255 6.61 -28.57 33.73
C THR A 255 5.74 -27.66 32.94
N ILE A 256 4.42 -27.80 33.09
CA ILE A 256 3.44 -26.87 32.53
C ILE A 256 3.09 -25.92 33.68
N ALA A 257 3.49 -24.67 33.57
CA ALA A 257 3.20 -23.63 34.53
C ALA A 257 2.58 -22.41 33.86
N PHE A 258 1.71 -21.71 34.57
CA PHE A 258 1.28 -20.37 34.22
C PHE A 258 2.33 -19.38 34.71
N VAL A 259 2.90 -18.62 33.79
CA VAL A 259 3.84 -17.55 34.12
C VAL A 259 3.12 -16.22 33.88
N PRO A 260 2.86 -15.43 34.92
CA PRO A 260 2.16 -14.15 34.80
C PRO A 260 3.12 -13.07 34.30
N ILE A 261 3.07 -12.80 33.00
CA ILE A 261 3.79 -11.69 32.40
C ILE A 261 2.79 -10.60 32.03
N PRO A 262 3.01 -9.34 32.45
CA PRO A 262 2.11 -8.25 32.13
C PRO A 262 2.20 -7.91 30.62
N ILE A 263 1.12 -8.17 29.89
CA ILE A 263 0.98 -7.83 28.47
C ILE A 263 0.08 -6.59 28.39
N GLU A 264 0.59 -5.51 27.82
CA GLU A 264 -0.23 -4.36 27.46
C GLU A 264 -0.73 -4.54 26.01
N MET A 265 -2.03 -4.46 25.85
CA MET A 265 -2.68 -4.45 24.53
C MET A 265 -3.21 -3.03 24.30
N ASP A 266 -2.62 -2.34 23.32
CA ASP A 266 -3.12 -1.06 22.81
C ASP A 266 -4.32 -1.24 21.87
#